data_638bf025643d92017c3b48c81def17d8
#
_entry.id   638bf025643d92017c3b48c81def17d8
#
_cell.length_a   1.000
_cell.length_b   1.000
_cell.length_c   1.000
_cell.angle_alpha   90.00
_cell.angle_beta   90.00
_cell.angle_gamma   90.00
#
_symmetry.space_group_name_H-M   'P 1'
#
loop_
_entity.id
_entity.type
_entity.pdbx_description
1 polymer ?
#
loop_
_entity_poly.entity_id
_entity_poly.type
_entity_poly.pdbx_seq_one_letter_code
_entity_poly.pdbx_strand_id
1 'polypeptide(L)'
;MRTLMQIAEDARRSKYAVAKLGTNDKNRGILAIADTLMAHADEIIAANRIDIENGRAAGLNDGLIDRLMLDEKRIAGIAEGCRQVAALPDPVGEVLWMHKRPNGLNIGQKRVPMGVIGIIYEARPNVTVDAAVLCFKAGSACILRGGKEAFQSSMCLTRLMREALAAEGLPENAINLVEDTSRDTATQMMKLNGYLDVLIPRGGAGLIRSVVMNATVPVIETGTGNCHVYVDATADLEMAKNILVNAKCQRPSVCNAAESLLVHKDVAEKFLPMAAEGLAADHVAIHGCPRTMDILGDSIAPATDEDYGREYLGYEISCKVVDSLDEAIEHINRFNTGHSECIVTRDYDASQRFLEEVDAAAVYVNASTRFTDGFEFGFGAEIGISTQKLHARGPMGLTALTTTKYIIYGNGQVR
;
A
#
# COMPACT_ATOMS: atom_id res chain seq x y z
N MET A 1 -1.46 9.99 29.69
CA MET A 1 -2.05 9.49 28.44
C MET A 1 -2.96 10.59 27.91
N ARG A 2 -2.72 11.05 26.67
CA ARG A 2 -3.57 12.06 26.02
C ARG A 2 -4.86 11.40 25.53
N THR A 3 -6.00 12.09 25.67
CA THR A 3 -7.25 11.61 25.10
C THR A 3 -7.25 11.73 23.56
N LEU A 4 -8.07 10.92 22.89
CA LEU A 4 -8.21 10.99 21.43
C LEU A 4 -8.57 12.41 20.95
N MET A 5 -9.42 13.12 21.69
CA MET A 5 -9.83 14.49 21.35
C MET A 5 -8.68 15.50 21.49
N GLN A 6 -7.84 15.39 22.54
CA GLN A 6 -6.64 16.22 22.67
C GLN A 6 -5.68 16.00 21.50
N ILE A 7 -5.44 14.73 21.13
CA ILE A 7 -4.63 14.35 19.98
C ILE A 7 -5.19 14.96 18.68
N ALA A 8 -6.50 14.86 18.48
CA ALA A 8 -7.19 15.38 17.29
C ALA A 8 -7.09 16.91 17.19
N GLU A 9 -7.24 17.62 18.31
CA GLU A 9 -7.08 19.08 18.37
C GLU A 9 -5.64 19.52 18.09
N ASP A 10 -4.65 18.82 18.66
CA ASP A 10 -3.23 19.10 18.43
C ASP A 10 -2.86 18.92 16.96
N ALA A 11 -3.27 17.83 16.33
CA ALA A 11 -3.07 17.58 14.91
C ALA A 11 -3.76 18.65 14.03
N ARG A 12 -5.02 19.00 14.37
CA ARG A 12 -5.78 20.02 13.63
C ARG A 12 -5.13 21.40 13.70
N ARG A 13 -4.57 21.78 14.83
CA ARG A 13 -3.83 23.04 14.98
C ARG A 13 -2.52 23.00 14.19
N SER A 14 -1.82 21.88 14.25
CA SER A 14 -0.52 21.69 13.61
C SER A 14 -0.59 21.71 12.08
N LYS A 15 -1.69 21.21 11.47
CA LYS A 15 -1.79 21.11 10.00
C LYS A 15 -1.52 22.43 9.27
N TYR A 16 -1.90 23.57 9.85
CA TYR A 16 -1.67 24.88 9.23
C TYR A 16 -0.20 25.32 9.28
N ALA A 17 0.52 24.92 10.31
CA ALA A 17 1.95 25.18 10.43
C ALA A 17 2.73 24.29 9.47
N VAL A 18 2.41 22.99 9.43
CA VAL A 18 3.05 22.01 8.52
C VAL A 18 2.83 22.38 7.04
N ALA A 19 1.61 22.79 6.68
CA ALA A 19 1.27 23.19 5.31
C ALA A 19 2.05 24.41 4.79
N LYS A 20 2.65 25.20 5.69
CA LYS A 20 3.45 26.38 5.35
C LYS A 20 4.95 26.10 5.23
N LEU A 21 5.40 24.90 5.66
CA LEU A 21 6.80 24.53 5.59
C LEU A 21 7.28 24.44 4.13
N GLY A 22 8.44 25.00 3.88
CA GLY A 22 9.13 24.82 2.60
C GLY A 22 9.76 23.42 2.49
N THR A 23 10.15 23.05 1.27
CA THR A 23 10.81 21.75 1.01
C THR A 23 12.03 21.52 1.90
N ASN A 24 12.87 22.57 2.08
CA ASN A 24 14.10 22.47 2.88
C ASN A 24 13.78 22.20 4.36
N ASP A 25 12.74 22.82 4.93
CA ASP A 25 12.35 22.59 6.32
C ASP A 25 11.81 21.19 6.51
N LYS A 26 10.97 20.73 5.58
CA LYS A 26 10.45 19.33 5.60
C LYS A 26 11.60 18.31 5.50
N ASN A 27 12.54 18.54 4.57
CA ASN A 27 13.70 17.67 4.41
C ASN A 27 14.57 17.63 5.67
N ARG A 28 14.86 18.81 6.27
CA ARG A 28 15.64 18.92 7.50
C ARG A 28 14.98 18.14 8.63
N GLY A 29 13.67 18.28 8.84
CA GLY A 29 12.93 17.53 9.86
C GLY A 29 12.96 16.01 9.64
N ILE A 30 12.81 15.54 8.39
CA ILE A 30 12.85 14.11 8.05
C ILE A 30 14.26 13.53 8.25
N LEU A 31 15.30 14.26 7.88
CA LEU A 31 16.69 13.86 8.10
C LEU A 31 17.02 13.81 9.59
N ALA A 32 16.56 14.78 10.37
CA ALA A 32 16.70 14.77 11.84
C ALA A 32 15.98 13.56 12.46
N ILE A 33 14.79 13.18 11.95
CA ILE A 33 14.13 11.94 12.36
C ILE A 33 15.01 10.72 12.05
N ALA A 34 15.55 10.60 10.85
CA ALA A 34 16.40 9.48 10.48
C ALA A 34 17.62 9.33 11.42
N ASP A 35 18.29 10.45 11.69
CA ASP A 35 19.49 10.47 12.56
C ASP A 35 19.13 10.19 14.02
N THR A 36 18.00 10.69 14.51
CA THR A 36 17.50 10.42 15.88
C THR A 36 17.16 8.94 16.04
N LEU A 37 16.50 8.31 15.06
CA LEU A 37 16.18 6.87 15.11
C LEU A 37 17.46 6.01 15.18
N MET A 38 18.48 6.37 14.42
CA MET A 38 19.78 5.68 14.48
C MET A 38 20.49 5.89 15.82
N ALA A 39 20.48 7.10 16.36
CA ALA A 39 21.13 7.42 17.63
C ALA A 39 20.45 6.73 18.82
N HIS A 40 19.16 6.39 18.72
CA HIS A 40 18.36 5.76 19.77
C HIS A 40 17.96 4.31 19.43
N ALA A 41 18.74 3.61 18.57
CA ALA A 41 18.44 2.25 18.15
C ALA A 41 18.26 1.29 19.33
N ASP A 42 19.12 1.36 20.35
CA ASP A 42 19.04 0.52 21.54
C ASP A 42 17.73 0.72 22.32
N GLU A 43 17.25 1.96 22.42
CA GLU A 43 16.00 2.27 23.08
C GLU A 43 14.80 1.72 22.31
N ILE A 44 14.82 1.84 20.97
CA ILE A 44 13.80 1.27 20.09
C ILE A 44 13.76 -0.24 20.23
N ILE A 45 14.92 -0.91 20.21
CA ILE A 45 15.05 -2.37 20.37
C ILE A 45 14.54 -2.80 21.76
N ALA A 46 14.84 -2.05 22.81
CA ALA A 46 14.34 -2.35 24.16
C ALA A 46 12.81 -2.26 24.23
N ALA A 47 12.20 -1.22 23.65
CA ALA A 47 10.74 -1.09 23.54
C ALA A 47 10.13 -2.22 22.71
N ASN A 48 10.76 -2.56 21.59
CA ASN A 48 10.31 -3.64 20.69
C ASN A 48 10.38 -5.02 21.37
N ARG A 49 11.38 -5.27 22.21
CA ARG A 49 11.47 -6.52 22.96
C ARG A 49 10.24 -6.77 23.82
N ILE A 50 9.69 -5.72 24.46
CA ILE A 50 8.46 -5.82 25.26
C ILE A 50 7.29 -6.26 24.36
N ASP A 51 7.15 -5.69 23.16
CA ASP A 51 6.10 -6.08 22.23
C ASP A 51 6.26 -7.53 21.75
N ILE A 52 7.49 -7.97 21.47
CA ILE A 52 7.80 -9.35 21.07
C ILE A 52 7.47 -10.35 22.20
N GLU A 53 7.86 -10.05 23.44
CA GLU A 53 7.56 -10.90 24.61
C GLU A 53 6.06 -11.02 24.84
N ASN A 54 5.34 -9.89 24.79
CA ASN A 54 3.88 -9.85 24.90
C ASN A 54 3.20 -10.61 23.74
N GLY A 55 3.71 -10.47 22.52
CA GLY A 55 3.20 -11.17 21.34
C GLY A 55 3.36 -12.69 21.46
N ARG A 56 4.52 -13.17 21.89
CA ARG A 56 4.77 -14.60 22.15
C ARG A 56 3.86 -15.14 23.26
N ALA A 57 3.73 -14.40 24.36
CA ALA A 57 2.84 -14.77 25.46
C ALA A 57 1.36 -14.82 25.03
N ALA A 58 0.96 -13.99 24.07
CA ALA A 58 -0.37 -13.98 23.48
C ALA A 58 -0.58 -15.05 22.37
N GLY A 59 0.45 -15.85 22.04
CA GLY A 59 0.36 -16.93 21.05
C GLY A 59 0.40 -16.46 19.60
N LEU A 60 1.01 -15.32 19.30
CA LEU A 60 1.22 -14.89 17.92
C LEU A 60 2.13 -15.89 17.18
N ASN A 61 1.81 -16.18 15.93
CA ASN A 61 2.63 -17.05 15.10
C ASN A 61 3.97 -16.37 14.70
N ASP A 62 4.93 -17.18 14.28
CA ASP A 62 6.29 -16.72 13.94
C ASP A 62 6.30 -15.64 12.85
N GLY A 63 5.39 -15.72 11.87
CA GLY A 63 5.28 -14.72 10.81
C GLY A 63 4.82 -13.34 11.33
N LEU A 64 3.94 -13.29 12.33
CA LEU A 64 3.53 -12.05 12.99
C LEU A 64 4.65 -11.53 13.90
N ILE A 65 5.36 -12.41 14.61
CA ILE A 65 6.52 -12.04 15.42
C ILE A 65 7.62 -11.43 14.53
N ASP A 66 7.92 -12.05 13.39
CA ASP A 66 8.88 -11.48 12.42
C ASP A 66 8.47 -10.09 11.94
N ARG A 67 7.17 -9.88 11.67
CA ARG A 67 6.65 -8.54 11.27
C ARG A 67 6.79 -7.49 12.36
N LEU A 68 6.71 -7.88 13.63
CA LEU A 68 6.88 -6.98 14.78
C LEU A 68 8.35 -6.64 15.05
N MET A 69 9.27 -7.52 14.70
CA MET A 69 10.67 -7.43 15.09
C MET A 69 11.35 -6.17 14.53
N LEU A 70 12.04 -5.45 15.40
CA LEU A 70 12.98 -4.38 15.06
C LEU A 70 14.36 -4.75 15.61
N ASP A 71 15.33 -4.88 14.72
CA ASP A 71 16.74 -5.00 15.00
C ASP A 71 17.52 -3.81 14.42
N GLU A 72 18.80 -3.70 14.67
CA GLU A 72 19.65 -2.62 14.14
C GLU A 72 19.51 -2.49 12.61
N LYS A 73 19.50 -3.61 11.89
CA LYS A 73 19.40 -3.63 10.42
C LYS A 73 18.06 -3.07 9.95
N ARG A 74 16.96 -3.45 10.61
CA ARG A 74 15.61 -2.96 10.26
C ARG A 74 15.44 -1.49 10.60
N ILE A 75 16.01 -1.03 11.74
CA ILE A 75 16.03 0.40 12.11
C ILE A 75 16.85 1.20 11.10
N ALA A 76 18.03 0.71 10.71
CA ALA A 76 18.82 1.34 9.65
C ALA A 76 18.05 1.42 8.31
N GLY A 77 17.29 0.37 7.97
CA GLY A 77 16.41 0.38 6.79
C GLY A 77 15.30 1.43 6.88
N ILE A 78 14.68 1.61 8.06
CA ILE A 78 13.68 2.65 8.30
C ILE A 78 14.31 4.05 8.17
N ALA A 79 15.48 4.28 8.76
CA ALA A 79 16.20 5.54 8.65
C ALA A 79 16.59 5.86 7.20
N GLU A 80 17.01 4.86 6.44
CA GLU A 80 17.30 5.02 5.00
C GLU A 80 16.02 5.35 4.23
N GLY A 81 14.88 4.71 4.54
CA GLY A 81 13.58 5.08 3.98
C GLY A 81 13.23 6.55 4.24
N CYS A 82 13.51 7.08 5.43
CA CYS A 82 13.34 8.51 5.72
C CYS A 82 14.21 9.38 4.81
N ARG A 83 15.50 9.02 4.60
CA ARG A 83 16.41 9.76 3.71
C ARG A 83 15.91 9.75 2.26
N GLN A 84 15.39 8.62 1.81
CA GLN A 84 14.80 8.50 0.46
C GLN A 84 13.56 9.38 0.32
N VAL A 85 12.66 9.42 1.31
CA VAL A 85 11.50 10.33 1.31
C VAL A 85 11.94 11.79 1.32
N ALA A 86 13.00 12.16 2.09
CA ALA A 86 13.55 13.50 2.06
C ALA A 86 14.05 13.91 0.67
N ALA A 87 14.64 12.98 -0.09
CA ALA A 87 15.16 13.20 -1.43
C ALA A 87 14.07 13.31 -2.52
N LEU A 88 12.85 12.85 -2.26
CA LEU A 88 11.75 12.94 -3.22
C LEU A 88 11.41 14.40 -3.55
N PRO A 89 11.03 14.72 -4.79
CA PRO A 89 10.46 16.00 -5.14
C PRO A 89 9.24 16.32 -4.27
N ASP A 90 9.15 17.56 -3.79
CA ASP A 90 7.99 18.01 -3.00
C ASP A 90 6.82 18.34 -3.93
N PRO A 91 5.68 17.62 -3.82
CA PRO A 91 4.55 17.87 -4.71
C PRO A 91 3.73 19.10 -4.29
N VAL A 92 3.91 19.59 -3.06
CA VAL A 92 3.11 20.70 -2.54
C VAL A 92 3.51 22.00 -3.22
N GLY A 93 2.54 22.64 -3.85
CA GLY A 93 2.76 23.89 -4.58
C GLY A 93 2.87 23.73 -6.09
N GLU A 94 2.97 22.50 -6.61
CA GLU A 94 2.95 22.23 -8.04
C GLU A 94 1.67 22.77 -8.68
N VAL A 95 1.83 23.55 -9.77
CA VAL A 95 0.72 24.02 -10.60
C VAL A 95 0.55 23.05 -11.76
N LEU A 96 -0.53 22.27 -11.73
CA LEU A 96 -0.78 21.23 -12.72
C LEU A 96 -1.12 21.80 -14.09
N TRP A 97 -1.87 22.90 -14.09
CA TRP A 97 -2.22 23.69 -15.29
C TRP A 97 -2.67 25.09 -14.90
N MET A 98 -2.62 26.03 -15.86
CA MET A 98 -3.16 27.39 -15.75
C MET A 98 -3.61 27.89 -17.12
N HIS A 99 -4.84 28.37 -17.21
CA HIS A 99 -5.42 28.85 -18.45
C HIS A 99 -6.09 30.22 -18.27
N LYS A 100 -5.89 31.11 -19.26
CA LYS A 100 -6.60 32.37 -19.38
C LYS A 100 -8.00 32.13 -19.96
N ARG A 101 -9.02 32.66 -19.31
CA ARG A 101 -10.42 32.58 -19.76
C ARG A 101 -10.76 33.77 -20.65
N PRO A 102 -11.83 33.68 -21.49
CA PRO A 102 -12.27 34.79 -22.34
C PRO A 102 -12.59 36.08 -21.58
N ASN A 103 -13.08 35.97 -20.33
CA ASN A 103 -13.37 37.11 -19.46
C ASN A 103 -12.12 37.70 -18.76
N GLY A 104 -10.91 37.18 -19.06
CA GLY A 104 -9.68 37.70 -18.53
C GLY A 104 -9.18 37.04 -17.23
N LEU A 105 -9.99 36.15 -16.59
CA LEU A 105 -9.53 35.38 -15.43
C LEU A 105 -8.43 34.40 -15.83
N ASN A 106 -7.37 34.30 -15.02
CA ASN A 106 -6.41 33.20 -15.08
C ASN A 106 -6.79 32.16 -14.01
N ILE A 107 -7.19 30.98 -14.44
CA ILE A 107 -7.61 29.87 -13.55
C ILE A 107 -6.56 28.78 -13.67
N GLY A 108 -6.05 28.34 -12.50
CA GLY A 108 -5.11 27.23 -12.42
C GLY A 108 -5.49 26.23 -11.34
N GLN A 109 -4.94 25.03 -11.43
CA GLN A 109 -5.09 24.01 -10.41
C GLN A 109 -3.72 23.76 -9.76
N LYS A 110 -3.67 23.89 -8.43
CA LYS A 110 -2.46 23.78 -7.63
C LYS A 110 -2.58 22.64 -6.62
N ARG A 111 -1.54 21.85 -6.45
CA ARG A 111 -1.43 20.78 -5.48
C ARG A 111 -1.23 21.35 -4.06
N VAL A 112 -1.97 20.80 -3.10
CA VAL A 112 -1.95 21.24 -1.69
C VAL A 112 -2.00 20.04 -0.75
N PRO A 113 -1.55 20.18 0.52
CA PRO A 113 -1.71 19.14 1.53
C PRO A 113 -3.16 18.70 1.72
N MET A 114 -3.38 17.44 2.10
CA MET A 114 -4.71 16.97 2.52
C MET A 114 -5.18 17.60 3.83
N GLY A 115 -4.28 17.80 4.78
CA GLY A 115 -4.61 18.39 6.08
C GLY A 115 -4.22 17.50 7.25
N VAL A 116 -5.17 16.76 7.84
CA VAL A 116 -4.91 15.75 8.88
C VAL A 116 -5.26 14.38 8.33
N ILE A 117 -4.27 13.49 8.26
CA ILE A 117 -4.42 12.13 7.75
C ILE A 117 -4.44 11.17 8.93
N GLY A 118 -5.53 10.43 9.09
CA GLY A 118 -5.62 9.32 10.04
C GLY A 118 -5.11 8.03 9.41
N ILE A 119 -4.30 7.25 10.13
CA ILE A 119 -3.80 5.97 9.64
C ILE A 119 -4.01 4.90 10.71
N ILE A 120 -4.82 3.88 10.40
CA ILE A 120 -5.06 2.73 11.27
C ILE A 120 -4.31 1.53 10.66
N TYR A 121 -3.38 0.95 11.43
CA TYR A 121 -2.55 -0.15 10.95
C TYR A 121 -2.37 -1.24 12.00
N GLU A 122 -2.04 -2.44 11.51
CA GLU A 122 -1.79 -3.62 12.34
C GLU A 122 -0.29 -3.78 12.63
N ALA A 123 0.09 -4.82 13.32
CA ALA A 123 1.38 -5.30 13.80
C ALA A 123 2.62 -5.02 12.91
N ARG A 124 2.91 -3.73 12.63
CA ARG A 124 4.03 -3.29 11.78
C ARG A 124 4.61 -1.97 12.31
N PRO A 125 5.56 -2.01 13.25
CA PRO A 125 6.11 -0.78 13.84
C PRO A 125 6.80 0.14 12.82
N ASN A 126 7.38 -0.38 11.73
CA ASN A 126 7.95 0.44 10.66
C ASN A 126 6.92 1.38 10.01
N VAL A 127 5.65 0.96 9.90
CA VAL A 127 4.58 1.80 9.32
C VAL A 127 4.37 3.08 10.12
N THR A 128 4.66 3.07 11.43
CA THR A 128 4.62 4.27 12.27
C THR A 128 5.51 5.38 11.70
N VAL A 129 6.72 5.03 11.26
CA VAL A 129 7.68 5.99 10.71
C VAL A 129 7.36 6.30 9.24
N ASP A 130 7.17 5.27 8.42
CA ASP A 130 6.93 5.42 6.98
C ASP A 130 5.73 6.34 6.72
N ALA A 131 4.62 6.09 7.42
CA ALA A 131 3.41 6.89 7.30
C ALA A 131 3.59 8.33 7.81
N ALA A 132 4.29 8.50 8.94
CA ALA A 132 4.53 9.83 9.53
C ALA A 132 5.37 10.70 8.60
N VAL A 133 6.49 10.19 8.08
CA VAL A 133 7.39 10.98 7.23
C VAL A 133 6.78 11.28 5.87
N LEU A 134 5.99 10.37 5.30
CA LEU A 134 5.25 10.65 4.06
C LEU A 134 4.18 11.73 4.25
N CYS A 135 3.38 11.66 5.33
CA CYS A 135 2.40 12.70 5.65
C CYS A 135 3.08 14.06 5.89
N PHE A 136 4.18 14.08 6.65
CA PHE A 136 4.92 15.31 6.93
C PHE A 136 5.53 15.90 5.66
N LYS A 137 6.14 15.09 4.79
CA LYS A 137 6.65 15.53 3.48
C LYS A 137 5.53 16.07 2.59
N ALA A 138 4.33 15.45 2.61
CA ALA A 138 3.14 15.93 1.92
C ALA A 138 2.54 17.21 2.52
N GLY A 139 3.15 17.78 3.58
CA GLY A 139 2.68 18.99 4.26
C GLY A 139 1.44 18.78 5.13
N SER A 140 1.15 17.54 5.53
CA SER A 140 0.00 17.14 6.34
C SER A 140 0.43 16.71 7.74
N ALA A 141 -0.44 16.96 8.74
CA ALA A 141 -0.31 16.32 10.03
C ALA A 141 -0.89 14.91 9.97
N CYS A 142 -0.44 14.01 10.85
CA CYS A 142 -1.01 12.67 10.94
C CYS A 142 -1.43 12.27 12.36
N ILE A 143 -2.44 11.39 12.43
CA ILE A 143 -2.83 10.67 13.63
C ILE A 143 -2.71 9.18 13.33
N LEU A 144 -1.78 8.53 14.01
CA LEU A 144 -1.44 7.13 13.85
C LEU A 144 -2.16 6.29 14.91
N ARG A 145 -2.71 5.16 14.51
CA ARG A 145 -3.29 4.17 15.41
C ARG A 145 -2.76 2.79 15.03
N GLY A 146 -1.72 2.35 15.72
CA GLY A 146 -1.14 1.01 15.57
C GLY A 146 -1.94 -0.07 16.31
N GLY A 147 -1.70 -1.33 15.96
CA GLY A 147 -2.18 -2.48 16.72
C GLY A 147 -1.58 -2.51 18.12
N LYS A 148 -2.30 -3.13 19.07
CA LYS A 148 -1.83 -3.29 20.46
C LYS A 148 -0.53 -4.09 20.55
N GLU A 149 -0.28 -4.92 19.54
CA GLU A 149 0.88 -5.81 19.45
C GLU A 149 2.20 -5.06 19.24
N ALA A 150 2.16 -3.83 18.68
CA ALA A 150 3.32 -2.98 18.40
C ALA A 150 3.30 -1.67 19.23
N PHE A 151 2.57 -1.63 20.33
CA PHE A 151 2.27 -0.39 21.05
C PHE A 151 3.52 0.27 21.62
N GLN A 152 4.38 -0.48 22.31
CA GLN A 152 5.60 0.07 22.93
C GLN A 152 6.58 0.60 21.89
N SER A 153 6.77 -0.15 20.82
CA SER A 153 7.58 0.28 19.67
C SER A 153 7.03 1.55 19.03
N SER A 154 5.72 1.60 18.76
CA SER A 154 5.07 2.74 18.12
C SER A 154 5.13 4.00 19.01
N MET A 155 4.97 3.85 20.34
CA MET A 155 5.12 4.94 21.29
C MET A 155 6.55 5.50 21.31
N CYS A 156 7.55 4.62 21.39
CA CYS A 156 8.96 5.01 21.37
C CYS A 156 9.30 5.75 20.06
N LEU A 157 8.98 5.17 18.91
CA LEU A 157 9.22 5.77 17.59
C LEU A 157 8.53 7.13 17.44
N THR A 158 7.27 7.24 17.87
CA THR A 158 6.53 8.51 17.77
C THR A 158 7.13 9.58 18.68
N ARG A 159 7.55 9.23 19.90
CA ARG A 159 8.22 10.17 20.80
C ARG A 159 9.51 10.69 20.18
N LEU A 160 10.37 9.80 19.68
CA LEU A 160 11.64 10.15 19.05
C LEU A 160 11.45 11.05 17.82
N MET A 161 10.48 10.75 16.97
CA MET A 161 10.16 11.60 15.80
C MET A 161 9.70 13.01 16.22
N ARG A 162 8.87 13.11 17.25
CA ARG A 162 8.41 14.40 17.78
C ARG A 162 9.56 15.22 18.39
N GLU A 163 10.42 14.57 19.18
CA GLU A 163 11.63 15.20 19.76
C GLU A 163 12.58 15.70 18.66
N ALA A 164 12.78 14.92 17.59
CA ALA A 164 13.58 15.33 16.44
C ALA A 164 13.01 16.58 15.76
N LEU A 165 11.69 16.63 15.51
CA LEU A 165 11.05 17.81 14.94
C LEU A 165 11.16 19.03 15.86
N ALA A 166 10.93 18.86 17.17
CA ALA A 166 11.03 19.93 18.15
C ALA A 166 12.45 20.51 18.24
N ALA A 167 13.48 19.66 18.20
CA ALA A 167 14.88 20.08 18.18
C ALA A 167 15.23 20.97 16.97
N GLU A 168 14.57 20.73 15.84
CA GLU A 168 14.70 21.54 14.63
C GLU A 168 13.78 22.78 14.60
N GLY A 169 13.02 23.05 15.68
CA GLY A 169 12.05 24.14 15.73
C GLY A 169 10.83 23.91 14.83
N LEU A 170 10.54 22.67 14.46
CA LEU A 170 9.43 22.28 13.60
C LEU A 170 8.23 21.81 14.44
N PRO A 171 7.00 21.81 13.86
CA PRO A 171 5.79 21.45 14.60
C PRO A 171 5.81 19.97 15.03
N GLU A 172 6.11 19.68 16.28
CA GLU A 172 6.12 18.30 16.81
C GLU A 172 4.75 17.62 16.74
N ASN A 173 3.65 18.39 16.87
CA ASN A 173 2.28 17.90 16.76
C ASN A 173 1.85 17.60 15.30
N ALA A 174 2.77 17.68 14.35
CA ALA A 174 2.60 17.10 13.02
C ALA A 174 2.43 15.57 13.07
N ILE A 175 3.05 14.93 14.07
CA ILE A 175 3.03 13.47 14.25
C ILE A 175 2.38 13.15 15.60
N ASN A 176 1.30 12.40 15.56
CA ASN A 176 0.54 12.00 16.73
C ASN A 176 0.24 10.50 16.70
N LEU A 177 0.23 9.87 17.87
CA LEU A 177 -0.17 8.48 18.05
C LEU A 177 -1.34 8.41 19.04
N VAL A 178 -2.33 7.59 18.72
CA VAL A 178 -3.43 7.24 19.63
C VAL A 178 -2.88 6.30 20.71
N GLU A 179 -2.93 6.75 21.96
CA GLU A 179 -2.34 6.04 23.10
C GLU A 179 -3.26 4.96 23.69
N ASP A 180 -4.56 5.01 23.39
CA ASP A 180 -5.52 3.96 23.73
C ASP A 180 -5.72 2.99 22.56
N THR A 181 -5.31 1.74 22.77
CA THR A 181 -5.37 0.69 21.74
C THR A 181 -6.72 -0.05 21.70
N SER A 182 -7.73 0.39 22.46
CA SER A 182 -9.05 -0.22 22.48
C SER A 182 -9.74 -0.15 21.11
N ARG A 183 -10.67 -1.07 20.87
CA ARG A 183 -11.50 -1.06 19.66
C ARG A 183 -12.46 0.13 19.63
N ASP A 184 -12.91 0.55 20.82
CA ASP A 184 -13.82 1.70 20.95
C ASP A 184 -13.15 2.99 20.48
N THR A 185 -11.90 3.22 20.89
CA THR A 185 -11.12 4.39 20.43
C THR A 185 -10.84 4.35 18.93
N ALA A 186 -10.57 3.15 18.37
CA ALA A 186 -10.48 3.01 16.91
C ALA A 186 -11.80 3.40 16.21
N THR A 187 -12.93 2.97 16.74
CA THR A 187 -14.25 3.32 16.20
C THR A 187 -14.54 4.82 16.35
N GLN A 188 -14.14 5.42 17.47
CA GLN A 188 -14.25 6.88 17.65
C GLN A 188 -13.38 7.63 16.64
N MET A 189 -12.14 7.16 16.37
CA MET A 189 -11.25 7.76 15.37
C MET A 189 -11.86 7.74 13.97
N MET A 190 -12.57 6.68 13.59
CA MET A 190 -13.28 6.57 12.30
C MET A 190 -14.39 7.62 12.14
N LYS A 191 -14.80 8.25 13.22
CA LYS A 191 -15.90 9.23 13.27
C LYS A 191 -15.45 10.65 13.61
N LEU A 192 -14.16 10.93 13.57
CA LEU A 192 -13.58 12.26 13.89
C LEU A 192 -13.79 13.27 12.74
N ASN A 193 -15.04 13.45 12.29
CA ASN A 193 -15.40 14.46 11.30
C ASN A 193 -15.00 15.87 11.77
N GLY A 194 -14.39 16.66 10.88
CA GLY A 194 -13.90 18.00 11.17
C GLY A 194 -12.53 18.04 11.85
N TYR A 195 -11.99 16.91 12.28
CA TYR A 195 -10.62 16.75 12.79
C TYR A 195 -9.72 16.00 11.82
N LEU A 196 -10.20 14.88 11.27
CA LEU A 196 -9.55 14.15 10.19
C LEU A 196 -10.12 14.60 8.84
N ASP A 197 -9.25 14.81 7.88
CA ASP A 197 -9.61 15.10 6.49
C ASP A 197 -9.74 13.80 5.67
N VAL A 198 -8.96 12.77 6.02
CA VAL A 198 -8.99 11.45 5.40
C VAL A 198 -8.49 10.37 6.38
N LEU A 199 -8.94 9.13 6.19
CA LEU A 199 -8.53 7.96 6.94
C LEU A 199 -7.99 6.88 5.99
N ILE A 200 -6.85 6.26 6.32
CA ILE A 200 -6.21 5.22 5.52
C ILE A 200 -6.03 3.97 6.41
N PRO A 201 -6.79 2.90 6.17
CA PRO A 201 -6.54 1.61 6.82
C PRO A 201 -5.34 0.91 6.18
N ARG A 202 -4.48 0.25 6.98
CA ARG A 202 -3.32 -0.53 6.54
C ARG A 202 -3.24 -1.85 7.29
N GLY A 203 -3.77 -2.93 6.73
CA GLY A 203 -3.80 -4.25 7.39
C GLY A 203 -4.52 -5.29 6.55
N GLY A 204 -4.97 -6.36 7.20
CA GLY A 204 -5.73 -7.41 6.54
C GLY A 204 -7.14 -6.98 6.13
N ALA A 205 -7.78 -7.79 5.27
CA ALA A 205 -9.13 -7.55 4.73
C ALA A 205 -10.17 -7.21 5.80
N GLY A 206 -10.08 -7.84 6.97
CA GLY A 206 -11.00 -7.59 8.09
C GLY A 206 -10.93 -6.18 8.64
N LEU A 207 -9.71 -5.63 8.82
CA LEU A 207 -9.51 -4.25 9.26
C LEU A 207 -10.00 -3.28 8.18
N ILE A 208 -9.61 -3.48 6.93
CA ILE A 208 -9.97 -2.61 5.81
C ILE A 208 -11.50 -2.54 5.70
N ARG A 209 -12.18 -3.68 5.65
CA ARG A 209 -13.64 -3.77 5.61
C ARG A 209 -14.29 -3.10 6.82
N SER A 210 -13.75 -3.29 8.03
CA SER A 210 -14.27 -2.64 9.23
C SER A 210 -14.20 -1.13 9.15
N VAL A 211 -13.08 -0.58 8.67
CA VAL A 211 -12.92 0.87 8.49
C VAL A 211 -13.87 1.40 7.43
N VAL A 212 -13.90 0.79 6.24
CA VAL A 212 -14.76 1.22 5.12
C VAL A 212 -16.24 1.24 5.52
N MET A 213 -16.71 0.22 6.27
CA MET A 213 -18.12 0.10 6.66
C MET A 213 -18.52 1.00 7.84
N ASN A 214 -17.58 1.42 8.70
CA ASN A 214 -17.91 2.13 9.93
C ASN A 214 -17.43 3.60 9.96
N ALA A 215 -16.53 3.98 9.06
CA ALA A 215 -16.01 5.35 9.04
C ALA A 215 -17.06 6.31 8.47
N THR A 216 -17.15 7.51 9.09
CA THR A 216 -17.85 8.66 8.54
C THR A 216 -16.88 9.72 8.00
N VAL A 217 -15.58 9.59 8.35
CA VAL A 217 -14.49 10.32 7.70
C VAL A 217 -14.23 9.66 6.33
N PRO A 218 -13.93 10.43 5.28
CA PRO A 218 -13.55 9.87 3.99
C PRO A 218 -12.41 8.87 4.10
N VAL A 219 -12.52 7.72 3.42
CA VAL A 219 -11.51 6.64 3.47
C VAL A 219 -10.84 6.49 2.13
N ILE A 220 -9.50 6.39 2.14
CA ILE A 220 -8.75 5.84 1.02
C ILE A 220 -8.35 4.41 1.43
N GLU A 221 -9.01 3.43 0.86
CA GLU A 221 -8.75 2.04 1.19
C GLU A 221 -7.51 1.48 0.50
N THR A 222 -6.74 0.67 1.22
CA THR A 222 -5.75 -0.21 0.61
C THR A 222 -6.43 -1.51 0.21
N GLY A 223 -6.05 -2.06 -0.96
CA GLY A 223 -6.67 -3.28 -1.47
C GLY A 223 -6.05 -4.56 -0.92
N THR A 224 -6.82 -5.64 -0.92
CA THR A 224 -6.31 -7.01 -0.94
C THR A 224 -5.91 -7.37 -2.37
N GLY A 225 -5.04 -8.36 -2.56
CA GLY A 225 -4.50 -8.69 -3.86
C GLY A 225 -4.81 -10.12 -4.31
N ASN A 226 -5.89 -10.32 -5.07
CA ASN A 226 -6.06 -11.54 -5.87
C ASN A 226 -5.56 -11.26 -7.28
N CYS A 227 -4.22 -11.35 -7.47
CA CYS A 227 -3.56 -11.01 -8.72
C CYS A 227 -3.49 -12.22 -9.65
N HIS A 228 -3.75 -12.01 -10.95
CA HIS A 228 -3.71 -13.06 -11.95
C HIS A 228 -2.48 -12.95 -12.86
N VAL A 229 -1.97 -14.10 -13.28
CA VAL A 229 -1.07 -14.23 -14.43
C VAL A 229 -1.81 -15.04 -15.50
N TYR A 230 -2.08 -14.43 -16.65
CA TYR A 230 -2.66 -15.09 -17.81
C TYR A 230 -1.58 -15.40 -18.85
N VAL A 231 -1.47 -16.67 -19.22
CA VAL A 231 -0.55 -17.17 -20.25
C VAL A 231 -1.34 -17.38 -21.53
N ASP A 232 -1.15 -16.49 -22.48
CA ASP A 232 -1.85 -16.45 -23.76
C ASP A 232 -1.36 -17.51 -24.75
N ALA A 233 -2.14 -17.78 -25.82
CA ALA A 233 -1.82 -18.75 -26.88
C ALA A 233 -0.45 -18.52 -27.53
N THR A 234 0.00 -17.25 -27.61
CA THR A 234 1.25 -16.85 -28.27
C THR A 234 2.39 -16.63 -27.30
N ALA A 235 2.21 -16.95 -26.01
CA ALA A 235 3.19 -16.68 -24.96
C ALA A 235 4.53 -17.37 -25.21
N ASP A 236 5.61 -16.69 -24.80
CA ASP A 236 6.88 -17.35 -24.54
C ASP A 236 6.77 -18.12 -23.22
N LEU A 237 6.81 -19.45 -23.29
CA LEU A 237 6.52 -20.30 -22.14
C LEU A 237 7.60 -20.23 -21.05
N GLU A 238 8.87 -20.04 -21.41
CA GLU A 238 9.94 -19.84 -20.42
C GLU A 238 9.81 -18.48 -19.72
N MET A 239 9.47 -17.43 -20.45
CA MET A 239 9.16 -16.12 -19.86
C MET A 239 7.97 -16.24 -18.93
N ALA A 240 6.90 -16.93 -19.35
CA ALA A 240 5.70 -17.12 -18.52
C ALA A 240 6.00 -17.88 -17.22
N LYS A 241 6.80 -18.95 -17.26
CA LYS A 241 7.27 -19.69 -16.10
C LYS A 241 8.05 -18.78 -15.15
N ASN A 242 9.01 -18.02 -15.66
CA ASN A 242 9.84 -17.12 -14.84
C ASN A 242 8.99 -16.02 -14.18
N ILE A 243 8.04 -15.42 -14.90
CA ILE A 243 7.10 -14.42 -14.38
C ILE A 243 6.23 -15.04 -13.29
N LEU A 244 5.64 -16.21 -13.52
CA LEU A 244 4.77 -16.89 -12.56
C LEU A 244 5.52 -17.24 -11.27
N VAL A 245 6.69 -17.87 -11.37
CA VAL A 245 7.51 -18.25 -10.20
C VAL A 245 7.90 -17.00 -9.41
N ASN A 246 8.37 -15.94 -10.07
CA ASN A 246 8.67 -14.68 -9.41
C ASN A 246 7.42 -14.08 -8.75
N ALA A 247 6.30 -14.02 -9.48
CA ALA A 247 5.05 -13.43 -8.97
C ALA A 247 4.49 -14.17 -7.76
N LYS A 248 4.64 -15.50 -7.67
CA LYS A 248 4.14 -16.29 -6.55
C LYS A 248 5.16 -16.51 -5.45
N CYS A 249 6.41 -16.85 -5.79
CA CYS A 249 7.34 -17.44 -4.82
C CYS A 249 8.27 -16.43 -4.16
N GLN A 250 8.59 -15.28 -4.79
CA GLN A 250 9.52 -14.31 -4.24
C GLN A 250 9.09 -13.81 -2.85
N ARG A 251 7.79 -13.55 -2.66
CA ARG A 251 7.18 -13.15 -1.38
C ARG A 251 5.68 -13.39 -1.41
N PRO A 252 5.21 -14.57 -1.03
CA PRO A 252 3.80 -14.95 -1.20
C PRO A 252 2.83 -14.18 -0.29
N SER A 253 3.30 -13.60 0.82
CA SER A 253 2.46 -12.94 1.84
C SER A 253 2.22 -11.44 1.59
N VAL A 254 2.25 -10.98 0.33
CA VAL A 254 2.01 -9.59 -0.05
C VAL A 254 0.94 -9.50 -1.13
N CYS A 255 0.23 -8.37 -1.15
CA CYS A 255 -0.96 -8.16 -1.99
C CYS A 255 -0.70 -8.16 -3.51
N ASN A 256 0.54 -7.96 -3.97
CA ASN A 256 0.91 -8.01 -5.38
C ASN A 256 1.49 -9.39 -5.80
N ALA A 257 1.47 -10.40 -4.92
CA ALA A 257 1.79 -11.77 -5.30
C ALA A 257 0.69 -12.38 -6.15
N ALA A 258 1.05 -13.25 -7.10
CA ALA A 258 0.06 -13.97 -7.89
C ALA A 258 -0.71 -14.98 -7.01
N GLU A 259 -2.03 -14.96 -7.12
CA GLU A 259 -2.93 -15.87 -6.43
C GLU A 259 -3.71 -16.76 -7.40
N SER A 260 -3.73 -16.38 -8.69
CA SER A 260 -4.44 -17.11 -9.74
C SER A 260 -3.63 -17.18 -11.04
N LEU A 261 -3.60 -18.36 -11.64
CA LEU A 261 -2.99 -18.65 -12.93
C LEU A 261 -4.08 -19.01 -13.95
N LEU A 262 -4.12 -18.28 -15.06
CA LEU A 262 -4.94 -18.63 -16.21
C LEU A 262 -4.06 -19.06 -17.37
N VAL A 263 -4.44 -20.12 -18.08
CA VAL A 263 -3.65 -20.66 -19.20
C VAL A 263 -4.55 -20.89 -20.41
N HIS A 264 -4.17 -20.33 -21.55
CA HIS A 264 -4.88 -20.59 -22.79
C HIS A 264 -4.77 -22.08 -23.16
N LYS A 265 -5.87 -22.69 -23.61
CA LYS A 265 -5.96 -24.12 -23.92
C LYS A 265 -4.86 -24.61 -24.89
N ASP A 266 -4.49 -23.79 -25.90
CA ASP A 266 -3.55 -24.18 -26.94
C ASP A 266 -2.11 -24.36 -26.44
N VAL A 267 -1.79 -23.81 -25.27
CA VAL A 267 -0.48 -23.93 -24.61
C VAL A 267 -0.53 -24.73 -23.31
N ALA A 268 -1.72 -25.06 -22.81
CA ALA A 268 -1.91 -25.67 -21.49
C ALA A 268 -1.15 -26.99 -21.34
N GLU A 269 -1.22 -27.91 -22.30
CA GLU A 269 -0.54 -29.20 -22.29
C GLU A 269 0.99 -29.07 -22.12
N LYS A 270 1.57 -27.99 -22.67
CA LYS A 270 3.01 -27.73 -22.60
C LYS A 270 3.38 -26.92 -21.36
N PHE A 271 2.58 -25.90 -21.05
CA PHE A 271 2.93 -24.93 -20.03
C PHE A 271 2.66 -25.43 -18.62
N LEU A 272 1.55 -26.12 -18.35
CA LEU A 272 1.17 -26.54 -17.00
C LEU A 272 2.22 -27.44 -16.34
N PRO A 273 2.83 -28.43 -17.03
CA PRO A 273 3.93 -29.19 -16.43
C PRO A 273 5.15 -28.33 -16.09
N MET A 274 5.49 -27.35 -16.95
CA MET A 274 6.60 -26.41 -16.68
C MET A 274 6.30 -25.50 -15.47
N ALA A 275 5.06 -25.04 -15.37
CA ALA A 275 4.60 -24.22 -14.25
C ALA A 275 4.64 -25.01 -12.93
N ALA A 276 4.12 -26.23 -12.93
CA ALA A 276 4.13 -27.11 -11.76
C ALA A 276 5.56 -27.43 -11.30
N GLU A 277 6.49 -27.73 -12.23
CA GLU A 277 7.90 -27.92 -11.92
C GLU A 277 8.53 -26.69 -11.26
N GLY A 278 8.27 -25.48 -11.83
CA GLY A 278 8.81 -24.23 -11.29
C GLY A 278 8.28 -23.89 -9.89
N LEU A 279 6.99 -24.15 -9.64
CA LEU A 279 6.33 -23.90 -8.37
C LEU A 279 6.66 -24.93 -7.28
N ALA A 280 7.03 -26.16 -7.69
CA ALA A 280 7.35 -27.25 -6.77
C ALA A 280 8.59 -26.97 -5.92
N ALA A 281 9.53 -26.15 -6.41
CA ALA A 281 10.74 -25.77 -5.66
C ALA A 281 10.42 -25.05 -4.34
N ASP A 282 9.31 -24.31 -4.31
CA ASP A 282 8.79 -23.58 -3.14
C ASP A 282 7.57 -24.26 -2.51
N HIS A 283 7.27 -25.53 -2.89
CA HIS A 283 6.16 -26.31 -2.39
C HIS A 283 4.78 -25.65 -2.56
N VAL A 284 4.57 -24.92 -3.67
CA VAL A 284 3.29 -24.25 -3.93
C VAL A 284 2.22 -25.28 -4.27
N ALA A 285 1.13 -25.31 -3.49
CA ALA A 285 -0.05 -26.13 -3.78
C ALA A 285 -0.87 -25.48 -4.90
N ILE A 286 -1.28 -26.28 -5.89
CA ILE A 286 -2.08 -25.82 -7.02
C ILE A 286 -3.52 -26.33 -6.85
N HIS A 287 -4.51 -25.44 -6.95
CA HIS A 287 -5.92 -25.74 -7.00
C HIS A 287 -6.41 -25.59 -8.45
N GLY A 288 -6.62 -26.72 -9.15
CA GLY A 288 -6.85 -26.73 -10.59
C GLY A 288 -8.30 -26.97 -11.01
N CYS A 289 -8.74 -26.34 -12.12
CA CYS A 289 -9.98 -26.73 -12.78
C CYS A 289 -9.89 -28.16 -13.35
N PRO A 290 -11.00 -28.80 -13.77
CA PRO A 290 -10.98 -30.16 -14.32
C PRO A 290 -9.93 -30.34 -15.44
N ARG A 291 -9.82 -29.41 -16.37
CA ARG A 291 -8.81 -29.46 -17.46
C ARG A 291 -7.37 -29.37 -16.94
N THR A 292 -7.14 -28.61 -15.88
CA THR A 292 -5.82 -28.56 -15.22
C THR A 292 -5.52 -29.90 -14.55
N MET A 293 -6.50 -30.51 -13.91
CA MET A 293 -6.38 -31.83 -13.28
C MET A 293 -6.14 -32.94 -14.32
N ASP A 294 -6.79 -32.88 -15.49
CA ASP A 294 -6.57 -33.84 -16.58
C ASP A 294 -5.11 -33.84 -17.05
N ILE A 295 -4.45 -32.66 -17.00
CA ILE A 295 -3.05 -32.51 -17.44
C ILE A 295 -2.04 -32.84 -16.32
N LEU A 296 -2.29 -32.38 -15.07
CA LEU A 296 -1.34 -32.52 -13.96
C LEU A 296 -1.63 -33.72 -13.03
N GLY A 297 -2.78 -34.36 -13.20
CA GLY A 297 -3.19 -35.56 -12.45
C GLY A 297 -3.43 -35.30 -10.97
N ASP A 298 -3.24 -36.32 -10.15
CA ASP A 298 -3.53 -36.33 -8.70
C ASP A 298 -2.52 -35.52 -7.86
N SER A 299 -1.56 -34.85 -8.49
CA SER A 299 -0.56 -34.02 -7.77
C SER A 299 -1.11 -32.68 -7.30
N ILE A 300 -2.32 -32.30 -7.72
CA ILE A 300 -2.98 -31.04 -7.41
C ILE A 300 -4.37 -31.25 -6.81
N ALA A 301 -4.92 -30.24 -6.14
CA ALA A 301 -6.25 -30.24 -5.61
C ALA A 301 -7.28 -29.65 -6.59
N PRO A 302 -8.57 -30.08 -6.56
CA PRO A 302 -9.61 -29.46 -7.35
C PRO A 302 -9.91 -28.03 -6.85
N ALA A 303 -10.03 -27.08 -7.79
CA ALA A 303 -10.45 -25.72 -7.49
C ALA A 303 -11.97 -25.58 -7.43
N THR A 304 -12.42 -24.68 -6.57
CA THR A 304 -13.81 -24.21 -6.44
C THR A 304 -13.90 -22.72 -6.86
N ASP A 305 -15.11 -22.20 -7.01
CA ASP A 305 -15.32 -20.75 -7.25
C ASP A 305 -14.73 -19.88 -6.11
N GLU A 306 -14.67 -20.42 -4.89
CA GLU A 306 -14.08 -19.73 -3.74
C GLU A 306 -12.55 -19.60 -3.89
N ASP A 307 -11.89 -20.61 -4.47
CA ASP A 307 -10.45 -20.60 -4.72
C ASP A 307 -10.04 -19.53 -5.73
N TYR A 308 -10.86 -19.27 -6.74
CA TYR A 308 -10.57 -18.22 -7.74
C TYR A 308 -10.70 -16.80 -7.19
N GLY A 309 -11.49 -16.60 -6.13
CA GLY A 309 -11.65 -15.30 -5.48
C GLY A 309 -10.76 -15.09 -4.24
N ARG A 310 -9.92 -16.07 -3.90
CA ARG A 310 -9.20 -16.11 -2.64
C ARG A 310 -7.81 -15.47 -2.75
N GLU A 311 -7.48 -14.61 -1.78
CA GLU A 311 -6.12 -14.18 -1.49
C GLU A 311 -5.51 -15.17 -0.48
N TYR A 312 -4.66 -16.09 -0.94
CA TYR A 312 -4.08 -17.16 -0.11
C TYR A 312 -3.01 -16.63 0.86
N LEU A 313 -2.23 -15.62 0.44
CA LEU A 313 -1.10 -15.05 1.19
C LEU A 313 -0.05 -16.10 1.59
N GLY A 314 0.02 -17.19 0.86
CA GLY A 314 0.86 -18.37 1.12
C GLY A 314 1.30 -19.06 -0.16
N TYR A 315 1.89 -20.23 -0.01
CA TYR A 315 2.34 -21.07 -1.12
C TYR A 315 1.17 -21.91 -1.67
N GLU A 316 0.14 -21.22 -2.11
CA GLU A 316 -1.04 -21.79 -2.77
C GLU A 316 -1.44 -20.91 -3.96
N ILE A 317 -1.96 -21.49 -5.04
CA ILE A 317 -2.40 -20.77 -6.24
C ILE A 317 -3.57 -21.50 -6.90
N SER A 318 -4.61 -20.76 -7.33
CA SER A 318 -5.64 -21.32 -8.19
C SER A 318 -5.18 -21.37 -9.65
N CYS A 319 -5.65 -22.36 -10.42
CA CYS A 319 -5.28 -22.52 -11.84
C CYS A 319 -6.49 -22.90 -12.69
N LYS A 320 -6.72 -22.18 -13.79
CA LYS A 320 -7.78 -22.46 -14.73
C LYS A 320 -7.28 -22.44 -16.17
N VAL A 321 -7.65 -23.44 -16.96
CA VAL A 321 -7.51 -23.44 -18.42
C VAL A 321 -8.69 -22.71 -19.04
N VAL A 322 -8.41 -21.72 -19.90
CA VAL A 322 -9.42 -20.90 -20.60
C VAL A 322 -9.37 -21.10 -22.10
N ASP A 323 -10.50 -20.89 -22.78
CA ASP A 323 -10.63 -21.14 -24.21
C ASP A 323 -10.17 -19.97 -25.09
N SER A 324 -10.14 -18.76 -24.53
CA SER A 324 -9.85 -17.53 -25.26
C SER A 324 -9.40 -16.40 -24.32
N LEU A 325 -8.87 -15.32 -24.91
CA LEU A 325 -8.61 -14.06 -24.21
C LEU A 325 -9.89 -13.48 -23.58
N ASP A 326 -11.04 -13.60 -24.26
CA ASP A 326 -12.32 -13.10 -23.74
C ASP A 326 -12.69 -13.80 -22.43
N GLU A 327 -12.59 -15.15 -22.39
CA GLU A 327 -12.83 -15.91 -21.15
C GLU A 327 -11.83 -15.53 -20.05
N ALA A 328 -10.57 -15.28 -20.41
CA ALA A 328 -9.57 -14.84 -19.41
C ALA A 328 -9.92 -13.48 -18.81
N ILE A 329 -10.27 -12.50 -19.64
CA ILE A 329 -10.67 -11.16 -19.21
C ILE A 329 -11.95 -11.21 -18.35
N GLU A 330 -12.96 -11.98 -18.77
CA GLU A 330 -14.19 -12.16 -18.00
C GLU A 330 -13.91 -12.79 -16.63
N HIS A 331 -13.09 -13.84 -16.60
CA HIS A 331 -12.69 -14.48 -15.34
C HIS A 331 -11.93 -13.50 -14.41
N ILE A 332 -10.93 -12.79 -14.94
CA ILE A 332 -10.17 -11.81 -14.17
C ILE A 332 -11.09 -10.73 -13.62
N ASN A 333 -11.92 -10.11 -14.45
CA ASN A 333 -12.82 -9.03 -14.01
C ASN A 333 -13.89 -9.51 -13.01
N ARG A 334 -14.23 -10.80 -12.99
CA ARG A 334 -15.13 -11.41 -12.02
C ARG A 334 -14.47 -11.65 -10.66
N PHE A 335 -13.22 -12.10 -10.62
CA PHE A 335 -12.58 -12.62 -9.42
C PHE A 335 -11.46 -11.74 -8.87
N ASN A 336 -10.96 -10.76 -9.65
CA ASN A 336 -9.90 -9.88 -9.18
C ASN A 336 -10.39 -8.95 -8.06
N THR A 337 -9.42 -8.37 -7.37
CA THR A 337 -9.65 -7.33 -6.36
C THR A 337 -9.34 -5.92 -6.89
N GLY A 338 -9.12 -5.79 -8.20
CA GLY A 338 -8.73 -4.54 -8.84
C GLY A 338 -7.26 -4.15 -8.56
N HIS A 339 -6.39 -5.09 -8.17
CA HIS A 339 -5.03 -4.79 -7.73
C HIS A 339 -4.03 -4.82 -8.90
N SER A 340 -3.60 -6.00 -9.33
CA SER A 340 -2.53 -6.14 -10.35
C SER A 340 -2.76 -7.39 -11.18
N GLU A 341 -2.79 -7.21 -12.51
CA GLU A 341 -3.09 -8.29 -13.45
C GLU A 341 -2.03 -8.34 -14.53
N CYS A 342 -1.67 -9.54 -14.99
CA CYS A 342 -0.62 -9.73 -15.99
C CYS A 342 -1.08 -10.65 -17.13
N ILE A 343 -0.79 -10.27 -18.37
CA ILE A 343 -0.80 -11.16 -19.54
C ILE A 343 0.64 -11.43 -19.98
N VAL A 344 0.93 -12.69 -20.33
CA VAL A 344 2.14 -13.05 -21.05
C VAL A 344 1.77 -13.42 -22.47
N THR A 345 2.20 -12.64 -23.46
CA THR A 345 1.83 -12.79 -24.86
C THR A 345 2.88 -12.20 -25.81
N ARG A 346 2.92 -12.68 -27.06
CA ARG A 346 3.64 -12.05 -28.17
C ARG A 346 2.68 -11.38 -29.16
N ASP A 347 1.38 -11.52 -28.96
CA ASP A 347 0.36 -10.89 -29.78
C ASP A 347 0.11 -9.46 -29.32
N TYR A 348 0.30 -8.51 -30.23
CA TYR A 348 0.11 -7.09 -29.95
C TYR A 348 -1.35 -6.76 -29.64
N ASP A 349 -2.28 -7.27 -30.45
CA ASP A 349 -3.71 -6.96 -30.29
C ASP A 349 -4.26 -7.54 -28.98
N ALA A 350 -3.87 -8.78 -28.62
CA ALA A 350 -4.19 -9.37 -27.33
C ALA A 350 -3.66 -8.54 -26.17
N SER A 351 -2.42 -8.02 -26.27
CA SER A 351 -1.84 -7.17 -25.24
C SER A 351 -2.61 -5.86 -25.04
N GLN A 352 -3.01 -5.20 -26.15
CA GLN A 352 -3.75 -3.94 -26.08
C GLN A 352 -5.15 -4.15 -25.49
N ARG A 353 -5.87 -5.18 -25.94
CA ARG A 353 -7.18 -5.53 -25.38
C ARG A 353 -7.10 -5.83 -23.88
N PHE A 354 -6.10 -6.59 -23.46
CA PHE A 354 -5.91 -6.88 -22.02
C PHE A 354 -5.68 -5.63 -21.21
N LEU A 355 -4.85 -4.69 -21.68
CA LEU A 355 -4.60 -3.41 -21.02
C LEU A 355 -5.85 -2.52 -20.91
N GLU A 356 -6.74 -2.56 -21.91
CA GLU A 356 -7.94 -1.73 -21.96
C GLU A 356 -9.14 -2.35 -21.21
N GLU A 357 -9.30 -3.68 -21.29
CA GLU A 357 -10.51 -4.36 -20.84
C GLU A 357 -10.40 -4.91 -19.40
N VAL A 358 -9.19 -5.09 -18.87
CA VAL A 358 -8.98 -5.55 -17.48
C VAL A 358 -9.06 -4.38 -16.51
N ASP A 359 -10.00 -4.45 -15.55
CA ASP A 359 -10.24 -3.40 -14.57
C ASP A 359 -9.40 -3.61 -13.30
N ALA A 360 -8.14 -3.19 -13.35
CA ALA A 360 -7.22 -3.23 -12.22
C ALA A 360 -6.41 -1.94 -12.07
N ALA A 361 -5.78 -1.73 -10.92
CA ALA A 361 -4.94 -0.57 -10.64
C ALA A 361 -3.62 -0.61 -11.43
N ALA A 362 -3.10 -1.81 -11.68
CA ALA A 362 -1.92 -2.04 -12.50
C ALA A 362 -2.16 -3.22 -13.44
N VAL A 363 -1.94 -3.02 -14.73
CA VAL A 363 -2.11 -4.07 -15.75
C VAL A 363 -0.79 -4.21 -16.51
N TYR A 364 -0.28 -5.42 -16.58
CA TYR A 364 1.06 -5.74 -17.09
C TYR A 364 1.00 -6.56 -18.37
N VAL A 365 1.92 -6.27 -19.25
CA VAL A 365 2.27 -7.14 -20.40
C VAL A 365 3.69 -7.62 -20.18
N ASN A 366 3.88 -8.94 -20.09
CA ASN A 366 5.19 -9.60 -20.01
C ASN A 366 6.07 -9.15 -18.81
N ALA A 367 5.44 -8.86 -17.67
CA ALA A 367 6.15 -8.50 -16.45
C ALA A 367 5.42 -9.04 -15.20
N SER A 368 6.17 -9.29 -14.13
CA SER A 368 5.63 -9.79 -12.87
C SER A 368 4.75 -8.76 -12.17
N THR A 369 3.64 -9.19 -11.56
CA THR A 369 2.79 -8.34 -10.72
C THR A 369 3.52 -7.79 -9.49
N ARG A 370 4.67 -8.39 -9.12
CA ARG A 370 5.52 -7.95 -8.01
C ARG A 370 6.08 -6.53 -8.19
N PHE A 371 6.08 -6.00 -9.40
CA PHE A 371 6.47 -4.61 -9.66
C PHE A 371 5.43 -3.57 -9.24
N THR A 372 4.23 -3.95 -8.78
CA THR A 372 3.27 -2.99 -8.20
C THR A 372 3.74 -2.56 -6.81
N ASP A 373 4.70 -1.66 -6.78
CA ASP A 373 5.40 -1.19 -5.59
C ASP A 373 5.84 0.27 -5.80
N GLY A 374 5.82 1.07 -4.74
CA GLY A 374 6.16 2.49 -4.85
C GLY A 374 7.60 2.76 -5.27
N PHE A 375 8.55 1.92 -4.86
CA PHE A 375 9.97 2.07 -5.28
C PHE A 375 10.15 1.67 -6.74
N GLU A 376 9.56 0.55 -7.15
CA GLU A 376 9.63 0.05 -8.52
C GLU A 376 8.97 1.02 -9.51
N PHE A 377 7.90 1.71 -9.11
CA PHE A 377 7.23 2.74 -9.92
C PHE A 377 7.94 4.10 -9.88
N GLY A 378 9.01 4.24 -9.12
CA GLY A 378 9.75 5.50 -8.97
C GLY A 378 9.07 6.52 -8.08
N PHE A 379 8.06 6.13 -7.30
CA PHE A 379 7.38 7.01 -6.33
C PHE A 379 8.11 7.07 -4.98
N GLY A 380 9.15 6.27 -4.77
CA GLY A 380 9.82 6.08 -3.50
C GLY A 380 8.97 5.26 -2.54
N ALA A 381 8.88 5.69 -1.27
CA ALA A 381 8.06 5.01 -0.28
C ALA A 381 6.56 5.13 -0.58
N GLU A 382 5.78 4.19 -0.07
CA GLU A 382 4.31 4.17 -0.19
C GLU A 382 3.64 3.85 1.15
N ILE A 383 2.41 4.32 1.34
CA ILE A 383 1.57 3.89 2.47
C ILE A 383 0.89 2.54 2.18
N GLY A 384 0.71 2.20 0.91
CA GLY A 384 0.09 0.98 0.44
C GLY A 384 -0.48 1.14 -0.95
N ILE A 385 -1.12 0.10 -1.45
CA ILE A 385 -1.68 0.07 -2.80
C ILE A 385 -3.20 0.16 -2.69
N SER A 386 -3.79 1.18 -3.31
CA SER A 386 -5.24 1.36 -3.35
C SER A 386 -5.83 0.72 -4.61
N THR A 387 -6.93 0.01 -4.44
CA THR A 387 -7.70 -0.57 -5.54
C THR A 387 -8.96 0.21 -5.88
N GLN A 388 -9.30 1.22 -5.07
CA GLN A 388 -10.47 2.06 -5.31
C GLN A 388 -10.27 3.03 -6.49
N LYS A 389 -11.37 3.48 -7.10
CA LYS A 389 -11.34 4.41 -8.24
C LYS A 389 -11.34 5.89 -7.84
N LEU A 390 -11.74 6.19 -6.62
CA LEU A 390 -11.76 7.56 -6.11
C LEU A 390 -10.40 7.94 -5.52
N HIS A 391 -9.90 9.12 -5.90
CA HIS A 391 -8.64 9.74 -5.50
C HIS A 391 -7.40 8.96 -5.98
N ALA A 392 -6.81 8.08 -5.14
CA ALA A 392 -5.62 7.31 -5.49
C ALA A 392 -5.98 5.90 -5.94
N ARG A 393 -5.36 5.40 -7.00
CA ARG A 393 -5.44 4.03 -7.47
C ARG A 393 -4.03 3.53 -7.79
N GLY A 394 -3.65 2.35 -7.29
CA GLY A 394 -2.28 1.84 -7.35
C GLY A 394 -1.43 2.24 -6.13
N PRO A 395 -0.09 2.19 -6.23
CA PRO A 395 0.81 2.55 -5.14
C PRO A 395 0.63 3.99 -4.67
N MET A 396 0.33 4.18 -3.39
CA MET A 396 0.08 5.49 -2.79
C MET A 396 1.38 6.11 -2.26
N GLY A 397 2.19 6.65 -3.16
CA GLY A 397 3.35 7.45 -2.82
C GLY A 397 2.99 8.87 -2.37
N LEU A 398 4.00 9.74 -2.31
CA LEU A 398 3.90 11.09 -1.77
C LEU A 398 2.80 11.94 -2.44
N THR A 399 2.66 11.86 -3.77
CA THR A 399 1.66 12.62 -4.55
C THR A 399 0.22 12.23 -4.16
N ALA A 400 -0.03 10.96 -3.86
CA ALA A 400 -1.34 10.46 -3.44
C ALA A 400 -1.80 11.01 -2.08
N LEU A 401 -0.87 11.51 -1.25
CA LEU A 401 -1.16 12.14 0.03
C LEU A 401 -1.41 13.66 -0.07
N THR A 402 -1.64 14.14 -1.28
CA THR A 402 -1.99 15.53 -1.56
C THR A 402 -3.32 15.62 -2.28
N THR A 403 -3.93 16.79 -2.26
CA THR A 403 -5.11 17.12 -3.05
C THR A 403 -4.86 18.38 -3.88
N THR A 404 -5.86 18.89 -4.56
CA THR A 404 -5.73 20.09 -5.37
C THR A 404 -6.73 21.16 -4.95
N LYS A 405 -6.37 22.42 -5.20
CA LYS A 405 -7.31 23.55 -5.16
C LYS A 405 -7.18 24.42 -6.41
N TYR A 406 -8.24 25.14 -6.75
CA TYR A 406 -8.16 26.15 -7.80
C TYR A 406 -7.55 27.43 -7.25
N ILE A 407 -6.67 28.04 -8.04
CA ILE A 407 -6.13 29.39 -7.84
C ILE A 407 -6.59 30.27 -8.99
N ILE A 408 -7.14 31.46 -8.67
CA ILE A 408 -7.80 32.30 -9.65
C ILE A 408 -7.24 33.72 -9.49
N TYR A 409 -6.67 34.25 -10.58
CA TYR A 409 -6.22 35.63 -10.65
C TYR A 409 -7.16 36.42 -11.54
N GLY A 410 -7.64 37.54 -11.01
CA GLY A 410 -8.49 38.50 -11.71
C GLY A 410 -8.04 39.94 -11.50
N ASN A 411 -8.70 40.86 -12.17
CA ASN A 411 -8.52 42.31 -12.04
C ASN A 411 -9.86 43.07 -11.91
N GLY A 412 -10.81 42.47 -11.18
CA GLY A 412 -12.10 43.06 -10.89
C GLY A 412 -13.27 42.50 -11.72
N GLN A 413 -13.12 41.34 -12.37
CA GLN A 413 -14.22 40.68 -13.07
C GLN A 413 -15.37 40.35 -12.12
N VAL A 414 -16.58 40.64 -12.53
CA VAL A 414 -17.88 40.29 -11.89
C VAL A 414 -18.68 39.39 -12.82
N ARG A 415 -19.55 38.56 -12.22
CA ARG A 415 -20.46 37.68 -12.95
C ARG A 415 -21.87 38.30 -13.01
#